data_493463b7af4116151ab6d18c78634a63
#
_entry.id   493463b7af4116151ab6d18c78634a63
#
_cell.length_a   1.000
_cell.length_b   1.000
_cell.length_c   1.000
_cell.angle_alpha   90.00
_cell.angle_beta   90.00
_cell.angle_gamma   90.00
#
_symmetry.space_group_name_H-M   'P 1'
#
loop_
_entity.id
_entity.type
_entity.pdbx_description
1 polymer ?
#
loop_
_entity_poly.entity_id
_entity_poly.type
_entity_poly.pdbx_seq_one_letter_code
_entity_poly.pdbx_strand_id
1 'polypeptide(L)'
;MVVRKLSLLAAVAAIALLPALGADAKEAKKVGLAVANLQANFFNQIKESVEAEGAAKGVKVITVDARGDAATQVSQIQDLIAQNIDALIYIPAGATAAAVPVKAARAAGIPVVNIDRNAEGAPGDTFIATDSVESARQVCDWIAKQAGGKGEMLIIHGQKGTTPEVDRTKGCAIALKNYPDIKVVGELWSEQWHQDEGFKLAADLLQAHPKANIIFGQADALALGAAQAVKVAHPDHRIWIAGFDGDTAALKALKEGVFDVTATQQTQKMGRMGLDDAIVLVKGDKLPAEQLQAATLTTKDNVDGFIAKHP
;
A
#
# COMPACT_ATOMS: atom_id res chain seq x y z
N MET A 1 -57.85 -58.82 -53.12
CA MET A 1 -56.90 -58.96 -51.99
C MET A 1 -55.72 -58.05 -52.26
N VAL A 2 -55.71 -56.84 -51.66
CA VAL A 2 -54.75 -55.79 -51.98
C VAL A 2 -53.82 -55.67 -50.75
N VAL A 3 -52.53 -55.95 -50.97
CA VAL A 3 -51.49 -55.84 -49.96
C VAL A 3 -50.87 -54.43 -50.00
N ARG A 4 -51.10 -53.62 -49.00
CA ARG A 4 -50.46 -52.30 -48.82
C ARG A 4 -49.05 -52.50 -48.24
N LYS A 5 -48.04 -52.00 -48.98
CA LYS A 5 -46.68 -51.88 -48.50
C LYS A 5 -46.57 -50.57 -47.69
N LEU A 6 -46.24 -50.66 -46.40
CA LEU A 6 -45.82 -49.52 -45.57
C LEU A 6 -44.33 -49.25 -45.84
N SER A 7 -44.03 -48.07 -46.29
CA SER A 7 -42.63 -47.55 -46.34
C SER A 7 -42.34 -46.80 -45.09
N LEU A 8 -41.37 -47.27 -44.26
CA LEU A 8 -40.79 -46.52 -43.10
C LEU A 8 -39.76 -45.54 -43.66
N LEU A 9 -40.03 -44.27 -43.50
CA LEU A 9 -39.00 -43.21 -43.63
C LEU A 9 -38.25 -43.10 -42.31
N ALA A 10 -36.96 -43.45 -42.30
CA ALA A 10 -36.04 -43.16 -41.19
C ALA A 10 -35.49 -41.70 -41.30
N ALA A 11 -35.94 -40.84 -40.47
CA ALA A 11 -35.37 -39.49 -40.35
C ALA A 11 -34.05 -39.55 -39.56
N VAL A 12 -32.90 -39.33 -40.18
CA VAL A 12 -31.59 -39.18 -39.57
C VAL A 12 -31.48 -37.74 -39.10
N ALA A 13 -31.57 -37.52 -37.78
CA ALA A 13 -31.28 -36.22 -37.14
C ALA A 13 -29.76 -36.03 -37.13
N ALA A 14 -29.26 -35.18 -38.02
CA ALA A 14 -27.86 -34.71 -37.95
C ALA A 14 -27.71 -33.72 -36.78
N ILE A 15 -27.14 -34.17 -35.66
CA ILE A 15 -26.71 -33.30 -34.57
C ILE A 15 -25.44 -32.55 -35.03
N ALA A 16 -25.61 -31.29 -35.43
CA ALA A 16 -24.49 -30.40 -35.69
C ALA A 16 -23.78 -30.09 -34.35
N LEU A 17 -22.65 -30.74 -34.11
CA LEU A 17 -21.70 -30.28 -33.08
C LEU A 17 -21.13 -28.93 -33.54
N LEU A 18 -21.69 -27.84 -33.00
CA LEU A 18 -21.02 -26.53 -33.03
C LEU A 18 -19.74 -26.65 -32.19
N PRO A 19 -18.55 -26.36 -32.75
CA PRO A 19 -17.36 -26.21 -31.91
C PRO A 19 -17.63 -25.05 -30.94
N ALA A 20 -17.56 -25.30 -29.63
CA ALA A 20 -17.48 -24.26 -28.67
C ALA A 20 -16.21 -23.45 -29.00
N LEU A 21 -16.38 -22.26 -29.59
CA LEU A 21 -15.34 -21.28 -29.71
C LEU A 21 -14.91 -20.98 -28.25
N GLY A 22 -13.85 -21.63 -27.80
CA GLY A 22 -13.16 -21.24 -26.59
C GLY A 22 -12.80 -19.76 -26.77
N ALA A 23 -13.38 -18.88 -25.95
CA ALA A 23 -12.94 -17.50 -25.90
C ALA A 23 -11.44 -17.56 -25.54
N ASP A 24 -10.57 -17.19 -26.49
CA ASP A 24 -9.16 -17.05 -26.22
C ASP A 24 -9.02 -16.14 -24.97
N ALA A 25 -8.40 -16.66 -23.92
CA ALA A 25 -8.19 -15.89 -22.71
C ALA A 25 -7.40 -14.62 -23.08
N LYS A 26 -7.95 -13.45 -22.74
CA LYS A 26 -7.30 -12.17 -23.06
C LYS A 26 -5.92 -12.13 -22.38
N GLU A 27 -4.87 -11.81 -23.15
CA GLU A 27 -3.53 -11.61 -22.61
C GLU A 27 -3.34 -10.16 -22.20
N ALA A 28 -2.76 -9.94 -21.02
CA ALA A 28 -2.34 -8.62 -20.61
C ALA A 28 -1.07 -8.23 -21.38
N LYS A 29 -1.16 -7.19 -22.21
CA LYS A 29 -0.02 -6.66 -22.98
C LYS A 29 0.42 -5.29 -22.50
N LYS A 30 -0.51 -4.51 -21.93
CA LYS A 30 -0.30 -3.15 -21.52
C LYS A 30 -1.01 -2.87 -20.18
N VAL A 31 -0.25 -2.60 -19.13
CA VAL A 31 -0.76 -2.29 -17.79
C VAL A 31 -0.43 -0.86 -17.43
N GLY A 32 -1.41 -0.10 -16.96
CA GLY A 32 -1.19 1.22 -16.37
C GLY A 32 -0.79 1.09 -14.92
N LEU A 33 0.24 1.82 -14.49
CA LEU A 33 0.65 1.96 -13.10
C LEU A 33 0.50 3.43 -12.69
N ALA A 34 -0.51 3.74 -11.89
CA ALA A 34 -0.76 5.08 -11.36
C ALA A 34 -0.28 5.18 -9.91
N VAL A 35 0.81 5.92 -9.70
CA VAL A 35 1.50 6.03 -8.42
C VAL A 35 1.12 7.34 -7.72
N ALA A 36 0.98 7.27 -6.40
CA ALA A 36 0.64 8.42 -5.57
C ALA A 36 1.70 9.54 -5.62
N ASN A 37 2.96 9.18 -5.39
CA ASN A 37 4.07 10.15 -5.32
C ASN A 37 5.42 9.43 -5.41
N LEU A 38 6.14 9.59 -6.53
CA LEU A 38 7.45 8.98 -6.74
C LEU A 38 8.60 9.69 -5.99
N GLN A 39 8.35 10.76 -5.26
CA GLN A 39 9.35 11.35 -4.37
C GLN A 39 9.55 10.49 -3.10
N ALA A 40 8.55 9.68 -2.71
CA ALA A 40 8.68 8.73 -1.62
C ALA A 40 9.37 7.44 -2.08
N ASN A 41 10.43 7.04 -1.38
CA ASN A 41 11.20 5.83 -1.69
C ASN A 41 10.33 4.56 -1.67
N PHE A 42 9.37 4.49 -0.75
CA PHE A 42 8.38 3.42 -0.65
C PHE A 42 7.69 3.12 -1.99
N PHE A 43 7.16 4.15 -2.65
CA PHE A 43 6.47 3.98 -3.93
C PHE A 43 7.43 3.72 -5.10
N ASN A 44 8.67 4.24 -5.04
CA ASN A 44 9.69 3.91 -6.03
C ASN A 44 10.04 2.42 -6.03
N GLN A 45 10.19 1.81 -4.87
CA GLN A 45 10.46 0.37 -4.73
C GLN A 45 9.32 -0.48 -5.32
N ILE A 46 8.06 -0.11 -5.09
CA ILE A 46 6.90 -0.78 -5.68
C ILE A 46 6.92 -0.62 -7.20
N LYS A 47 7.12 0.61 -7.71
CA LYS A 47 7.21 0.90 -9.15
C LYS A 47 8.28 0.07 -9.83
N GLU A 48 9.51 0.09 -9.30
CA GLU A 48 10.63 -0.65 -9.87
C GLU A 48 10.34 -2.15 -9.93
N SER A 49 9.67 -2.68 -8.91
CA SER A 49 9.29 -4.08 -8.87
C SER A 49 8.20 -4.43 -9.88
N VAL A 50 7.17 -3.58 -10.05
CA VAL A 50 6.14 -3.75 -11.10
C VAL A 50 6.75 -3.72 -12.49
N GLU A 51 7.64 -2.75 -12.75
CA GLU A 51 8.29 -2.59 -14.06
C GLU A 51 9.23 -3.75 -14.38
N ALA A 52 10.00 -4.22 -13.39
CA ALA A 52 10.89 -5.38 -13.55
C ALA A 52 10.10 -6.67 -13.84
N GLU A 53 8.99 -6.90 -13.13
CA GLU A 53 8.11 -8.04 -13.37
C GLU A 53 7.43 -7.94 -14.73
N GLY A 54 7.04 -6.72 -15.14
CA GLY A 54 6.51 -6.44 -16.48
C GLY A 54 7.49 -6.82 -17.59
N ALA A 55 8.73 -6.38 -17.44
CA ALA A 55 9.80 -6.71 -18.39
C ALA A 55 10.04 -8.22 -18.47
N ALA A 56 10.05 -8.92 -17.32
CA ALA A 56 10.25 -10.37 -17.25
C ALA A 56 9.11 -11.15 -17.92
N LYS A 57 7.88 -10.63 -17.89
CA LYS A 57 6.67 -11.28 -18.45
C LYS A 57 6.26 -10.75 -19.84
N GLY A 58 7.02 -9.81 -20.41
CA GLY A 58 6.71 -9.22 -21.72
C GLY A 58 5.48 -8.29 -21.69
N VAL A 59 5.10 -7.77 -20.52
CA VAL A 59 4.01 -6.83 -20.34
C VAL A 59 4.55 -5.41 -20.30
N LYS A 60 4.02 -4.53 -21.16
CA LYS A 60 4.38 -3.12 -21.15
C LYS A 60 3.71 -2.41 -19.98
N VAL A 61 4.49 -1.89 -19.05
CA VAL A 61 4.01 -1.03 -17.95
C VAL A 61 4.10 0.43 -18.37
N ILE A 62 3.02 1.20 -18.18
CA ILE A 62 2.98 2.65 -18.39
C ILE A 62 2.77 3.28 -17.04
N THR A 63 3.82 3.91 -16.52
CA THR A 63 3.80 4.54 -15.19
C THR A 63 3.46 6.02 -15.29
N VAL A 64 2.59 6.49 -14.39
CA VAL A 64 2.27 7.90 -14.17
C VAL A 64 2.44 8.25 -12.69
N ASP A 65 2.89 9.47 -12.42
CA ASP A 65 3.16 10.00 -11.08
C ASP A 65 2.22 11.17 -10.77
N ALA A 66 1.38 11.02 -9.78
CA ALA A 66 0.45 12.06 -9.35
C ALA A 66 1.12 13.17 -8.52
N ARG A 67 2.35 12.96 -8.04
CA ARG A 67 3.08 13.91 -7.17
C ARG A 67 2.27 14.37 -5.96
N GLY A 68 1.44 13.47 -5.41
CA GLY A 68 0.56 13.75 -4.28
C GLY A 68 -0.75 14.45 -4.62
N ASP A 69 -1.00 14.78 -5.90
CA ASP A 69 -2.20 15.49 -6.31
C ASP A 69 -3.27 14.54 -6.89
N ALA A 70 -4.40 14.41 -6.18
CA ALA A 70 -5.48 13.50 -6.56
C ALA A 70 -6.18 13.90 -7.87
N ALA A 71 -6.27 15.21 -8.19
CA ALA A 71 -6.91 15.65 -9.40
C ALA A 71 -6.03 15.34 -10.63
N THR A 72 -4.72 15.56 -10.51
CA THR A 72 -3.74 15.12 -11.51
C THR A 72 -3.83 13.63 -11.75
N GLN A 73 -3.94 12.82 -10.69
CA GLN A 73 -4.05 11.37 -10.82
C GLN A 73 -5.31 10.93 -11.57
N VAL A 74 -6.44 11.57 -11.30
CA VAL A 74 -7.70 11.31 -12.04
C VAL A 74 -7.50 11.54 -13.54
N SER A 75 -6.90 12.67 -13.93
CA SER A 75 -6.66 12.97 -15.34
C SER A 75 -5.67 12.00 -15.99
N GLN A 76 -4.59 11.67 -15.31
CA GLN A 76 -3.60 10.69 -15.78
C GLN A 76 -4.20 9.30 -15.99
N ILE A 77 -5.12 8.85 -15.11
CA ILE A 77 -5.78 7.56 -15.27
C ILE A 77 -6.77 7.58 -16.44
N GLN A 78 -7.46 8.71 -16.69
CA GLN A 78 -8.29 8.87 -17.89
C GLN A 78 -7.44 8.74 -19.16
N ASP A 79 -6.24 9.32 -19.17
CA ASP A 79 -5.30 9.20 -20.31
C ASP A 79 -4.79 7.75 -20.47
N LEU A 80 -4.55 7.02 -19.39
CA LEU A 80 -4.20 5.58 -19.43
C LEU A 80 -5.34 4.76 -20.03
N ILE A 81 -6.59 5.02 -19.62
CA ILE A 81 -7.79 4.36 -20.16
C ILE A 81 -7.91 4.64 -21.67
N ALA A 82 -7.72 5.88 -22.11
CA ALA A 82 -7.74 6.26 -23.52
C ALA A 82 -6.62 5.59 -24.33
N GLN A 83 -5.51 5.22 -23.70
CA GLN A 83 -4.43 4.45 -24.31
C GLN A 83 -4.72 2.94 -24.41
N ASN A 84 -5.92 2.49 -24.02
CA ASN A 84 -6.35 1.09 -24.04
C ASN A 84 -5.43 0.17 -23.24
N ILE A 85 -5.22 0.49 -21.96
CA ILE A 85 -4.56 -0.42 -21.02
C ILE A 85 -5.47 -1.64 -20.76
N ASP A 86 -4.86 -2.79 -20.50
CA ASP A 86 -5.59 -4.04 -20.20
C ASP A 86 -5.99 -4.14 -18.73
N ALA A 87 -5.19 -3.56 -17.83
CA ALA A 87 -5.45 -3.46 -16.40
C ALA A 87 -4.85 -2.18 -15.82
N LEU A 88 -5.36 -1.74 -14.67
CA LEU A 88 -4.85 -0.61 -13.90
C LEU A 88 -4.32 -1.10 -12.55
N ILE A 89 -3.05 -0.85 -12.26
CA ILE A 89 -2.48 -0.92 -10.91
C ILE A 89 -2.55 0.49 -10.35
N TYR A 90 -3.20 0.66 -9.19
CA TYR A 90 -3.55 1.97 -8.66
C TYR A 90 -3.16 2.12 -7.20
N ILE A 91 -2.32 3.12 -6.92
CA ILE A 91 -1.98 3.58 -5.58
C ILE A 91 -2.56 4.99 -5.42
N PRO A 92 -3.70 5.17 -4.73
CA PRO A 92 -4.35 6.47 -4.60
C PRO A 92 -3.45 7.56 -4.01
N ALA A 93 -3.43 8.74 -4.62
CA ALA A 93 -2.68 9.90 -4.13
C ALA A 93 -3.26 10.49 -2.84
N GLY A 94 -4.52 10.17 -2.51
CA GLY A 94 -5.18 10.57 -1.28
C GLY A 94 -6.52 9.85 -1.12
N ALA A 95 -7.20 10.03 0.02
CA ALA A 95 -8.50 9.43 0.29
C ALA A 95 -9.60 10.09 -0.57
N THR A 96 -9.53 11.41 -0.71
CA THR A 96 -10.50 12.19 -1.50
C THR A 96 -10.39 11.83 -2.97
N ALA A 97 -11.51 11.64 -3.64
CA ALA A 97 -11.63 11.29 -5.06
C ALA A 97 -11.03 9.91 -5.45
N ALA A 98 -10.46 9.13 -4.54
CA ALA A 98 -9.87 7.81 -4.85
C ALA A 98 -10.83 6.85 -5.58
N ALA A 99 -12.13 6.94 -5.32
CA ALA A 99 -13.15 6.12 -5.97
C ALA A 99 -13.40 6.48 -7.45
N VAL A 100 -13.06 7.69 -7.89
CA VAL A 100 -13.36 8.18 -9.26
C VAL A 100 -12.60 7.37 -10.32
N PRO A 101 -11.26 7.18 -10.21
CA PRO A 101 -10.51 6.37 -11.16
C PRO A 101 -10.96 4.92 -11.24
N VAL A 102 -11.29 4.30 -10.10
CA VAL A 102 -11.76 2.90 -10.07
C VAL A 102 -13.08 2.75 -10.83
N LYS A 103 -14.03 3.68 -10.60
CA LYS A 103 -15.31 3.68 -11.33
C LYS A 103 -15.11 3.90 -12.83
N ALA A 104 -14.20 4.79 -13.22
CA ALA A 104 -13.89 5.07 -14.63
C ALA A 104 -13.25 3.84 -15.32
N ALA A 105 -12.27 3.20 -14.69
CA ALA A 105 -11.64 1.99 -15.21
C ALA A 105 -12.65 0.84 -15.38
N ARG A 106 -13.50 0.60 -14.38
CA ARG A 106 -14.56 -0.41 -14.44
C ARG A 106 -15.59 -0.13 -15.53
N ALA A 107 -15.98 1.13 -15.72
CA ALA A 107 -16.90 1.49 -16.81
C ALA A 107 -16.29 1.23 -18.19
N ALA A 108 -14.97 1.25 -18.31
CA ALA A 108 -14.23 0.88 -19.52
C ALA A 108 -13.90 -0.63 -19.62
N GLY A 109 -14.36 -1.46 -18.67
CA GLY A 109 -14.08 -2.89 -18.60
C GLY A 109 -12.63 -3.24 -18.22
N ILE A 110 -11.92 -2.32 -17.57
CA ILE A 110 -10.53 -2.45 -17.16
C ILE A 110 -10.50 -2.88 -15.69
N PRO A 111 -9.93 -4.04 -15.32
CA PRO A 111 -9.78 -4.47 -13.95
C PRO A 111 -8.77 -3.61 -13.21
N VAL A 112 -8.96 -3.48 -11.88
CA VAL A 112 -8.17 -2.60 -11.01
C VAL A 112 -7.55 -3.38 -9.86
N VAL A 113 -6.23 -3.33 -9.74
CA VAL A 113 -5.46 -3.79 -8.58
C VAL A 113 -5.07 -2.57 -7.75
N ASN A 114 -5.58 -2.46 -6.51
CA ASN A 114 -5.10 -1.45 -5.59
C ASN A 114 -3.87 -1.97 -4.81
N ILE A 115 -2.87 -1.12 -4.63
CA ILE A 115 -1.70 -1.41 -3.78
C ILE A 115 -1.60 -0.35 -2.68
N ASP A 116 -1.26 -0.77 -1.45
CA ASP A 116 -1.02 0.07 -0.27
C ASP A 116 -2.25 0.86 0.20
N ARG A 117 -2.96 1.50 -0.69
CA ARG A 117 -4.15 2.30 -0.42
C ARG A 117 -5.34 1.78 -1.18
N ASN A 118 -6.46 1.60 -0.50
CA ASN A 118 -7.71 1.25 -1.16
C ASN A 118 -8.58 2.50 -1.37
N ALA A 119 -9.47 2.44 -2.33
CA ALA A 119 -10.42 3.51 -2.61
C ALA A 119 -11.72 3.26 -1.83
N GLU A 120 -11.99 4.07 -0.81
CA GLU A 120 -13.22 3.96 -0.04
C GLU A 120 -14.46 4.14 -0.94
N GLY A 121 -15.45 3.29 -0.77
CA GLY A 121 -16.69 3.29 -1.56
C GLY A 121 -16.58 2.79 -3.00
N ALA A 122 -15.37 2.48 -3.49
CA ALA A 122 -15.12 1.79 -4.76
C ALA A 122 -13.77 1.05 -4.71
N PRO A 123 -13.62 -0.01 -3.91
CA PRO A 123 -12.37 -0.75 -3.82
C PRO A 123 -11.99 -1.35 -5.17
N GLY A 124 -10.71 -1.62 -5.40
CA GLY A 124 -10.24 -2.38 -6.56
C GLY A 124 -10.85 -3.79 -6.63
N ASP A 125 -10.56 -4.52 -7.69
CA ASP A 125 -10.98 -5.93 -7.81
C ASP A 125 -10.17 -6.83 -6.87
N THR A 126 -8.98 -6.39 -6.49
CA THR A 126 -8.18 -6.90 -5.37
C THR A 126 -7.39 -5.76 -4.74
N PHE A 127 -7.04 -5.91 -3.46
CA PHE A 127 -6.26 -4.95 -2.68
C PHE A 127 -5.05 -5.65 -2.04
N ILE A 128 -3.85 -5.24 -2.42
CA ILE A 128 -2.58 -5.74 -1.90
C ILE A 128 -2.01 -4.69 -0.95
N ALA A 129 -1.83 -5.02 0.31
CA ALA A 129 -1.25 -4.09 1.30
C ALA A 129 -0.51 -4.83 2.41
N THR A 130 0.19 -4.08 3.23
CA THR A 130 0.67 -4.57 4.52
C THR A 130 -0.52 -4.71 5.49
N ASP A 131 -0.51 -5.75 6.34
CA ASP A 131 -1.36 -5.79 7.54
C ASP A 131 -0.88 -4.68 8.50
N SER A 132 -1.30 -3.46 8.19
CA SER A 132 -0.89 -2.26 8.89
C SER A 132 -1.43 -2.20 10.32
N VAL A 133 -2.58 -2.82 10.59
CA VAL A 133 -3.14 -2.90 11.95
C VAL A 133 -2.23 -3.73 12.84
N GLU A 134 -1.90 -4.95 12.42
CA GLU A 134 -1.04 -5.83 13.22
C GLU A 134 0.39 -5.29 13.30
N SER A 135 0.93 -4.79 12.20
CA SER A 135 2.30 -4.25 12.16
C SER A 135 2.47 -3.01 13.06
N ALA A 136 1.52 -2.06 13.04
CA ALA A 136 1.55 -0.90 13.93
C ALA A 136 1.30 -1.28 15.39
N ARG A 137 0.48 -2.31 15.65
CA ARG A 137 0.31 -2.87 16.99
C ARG A 137 1.66 -3.36 17.53
N GLN A 138 2.44 -4.09 16.71
CA GLN A 138 3.76 -4.59 17.11
C GLN A 138 4.76 -3.47 17.35
N VAL A 139 4.79 -2.44 16.49
CA VAL A 139 5.66 -1.27 16.64
C VAL A 139 5.34 -0.52 17.94
N CYS A 140 4.05 -0.21 18.18
CA CYS A 140 3.63 0.52 19.37
C CYS A 140 3.78 -0.32 20.65
N ASP A 141 3.58 -1.62 20.61
CA ASP A 141 3.85 -2.54 21.73
C ASP A 141 5.35 -2.55 22.08
N TRP A 142 6.22 -2.64 21.05
CA TRP A 142 7.66 -2.63 21.25
C TRP A 142 8.14 -1.31 21.88
N ILE A 143 7.75 -0.17 21.30
CA ILE A 143 8.23 1.13 21.79
C ILE A 143 7.67 1.45 23.17
N ALA A 144 6.44 1.04 23.49
CA ALA A 144 5.84 1.15 24.80
C ALA A 144 6.65 0.37 25.87
N LYS A 145 7.07 -0.85 25.53
CA LYS A 145 7.96 -1.66 26.41
C LYS A 145 9.30 -0.97 26.63
N GLN A 146 9.93 -0.43 25.58
CA GLN A 146 11.20 0.28 25.72
C GLN A 146 11.09 1.52 26.59
N ALA A 147 9.96 2.21 26.55
CA ALA A 147 9.67 3.36 27.42
C ALA A 147 9.30 2.96 28.86
N GLY A 148 9.35 1.67 29.20
CA GLY A 148 9.01 1.19 30.54
C GLY A 148 7.50 1.18 30.83
N GLY A 149 6.67 1.17 29.82
CA GLY A 149 5.21 1.08 29.93
C GLY A 149 4.50 2.35 30.40
N LYS A 150 5.19 3.49 30.47
CA LYS A 150 4.67 4.78 30.96
C LYS A 150 5.24 5.96 30.20
N GLY A 151 4.52 7.08 30.20
CA GLY A 151 4.99 8.33 29.61
C GLY A 151 3.97 9.04 28.74
N GLU A 152 4.45 10.02 28.00
CA GLU A 152 3.67 10.84 27.07
C GLU A 152 4.09 10.51 25.64
N MET A 153 3.10 10.16 24.81
CA MET A 153 3.29 9.79 23.41
C MET A 153 2.77 10.90 22.49
N LEU A 154 3.57 11.21 21.48
CA LEU A 154 3.21 12.04 20.33
C LEU A 154 3.00 11.15 19.12
N ILE A 155 1.98 11.42 18.31
CA ILE A 155 1.75 10.71 17.05
C ILE A 155 1.78 11.70 15.89
N ILE A 156 2.63 11.40 14.90
CA ILE A 156 2.66 12.10 13.63
C ILE A 156 2.03 11.18 12.61
N HIS A 157 0.75 11.44 12.37
CA HIS A 157 -0.05 10.67 11.43
C HIS A 157 0.37 10.95 9.99
N GLY A 158 0.04 10.00 9.12
CA GLY A 158 0.11 10.20 7.69
C GLY A 158 -1.05 11.02 7.14
N GLN A 159 -1.24 10.97 5.82
CA GLN A 159 -2.31 11.69 5.13
C GLN A 159 -3.67 11.18 5.59
N LYS A 160 -4.47 12.09 6.14
CA LYS A 160 -5.74 11.80 6.82
C LYS A 160 -6.71 11.04 5.92
N GLY A 161 -7.27 9.96 6.45
CA GLY A 161 -8.27 9.13 5.79
C GLY A 161 -7.73 8.13 4.76
N THR A 162 -6.41 8.07 4.55
CA THR A 162 -5.82 6.98 3.75
C THR A 162 -5.80 5.68 4.54
N THR A 163 -5.92 4.54 3.85
CA THR A 163 -5.93 3.21 4.48
C THR A 163 -4.76 3.01 5.47
N PRO A 164 -3.49 3.31 5.11
CA PRO A 164 -2.37 3.14 6.06
C PRO A 164 -2.47 4.06 7.27
N GLU A 165 -2.95 5.30 7.13
CA GLU A 165 -3.12 6.21 8.27
C GLU A 165 -4.14 5.65 9.28
N VAL A 166 -5.30 5.25 8.79
CA VAL A 166 -6.39 4.70 9.62
C VAL A 166 -5.97 3.40 10.31
N ASP A 167 -5.35 2.49 9.57
CA ASP A 167 -4.95 1.18 10.08
C ASP A 167 -3.79 1.27 11.07
N ARG A 168 -2.79 2.12 10.81
CA ARG A 168 -1.66 2.34 11.74
C ARG A 168 -2.12 3.01 13.03
N THR A 169 -3.07 3.96 12.95
CA THR A 169 -3.73 4.55 14.12
C THR A 169 -4.45 3.48 14.96
N LYS A 170 -5.27 2.65 14.31
CA LYS A 170 -5.99 1.55 14.95
C LYS A 170 -5.06 0.55 15.62
N GLY A 171 -4.00 0.14 14.93
CA GLY A 171 -3.02 -0.81 15.44
C GLY A 171 -2.31 -0.30 16.69
N CYS A 172 -1.84 0.95 16.66
CA CYS A 172 -1.22 1.58 17.81
C CYS A 172 -2.18 1.70 19.00
N ALA A 173 -3.42 2.14 18.77
CA ALA A 173 -4.43 2.22 19.82
C ALA A 173 -4.74 0.86 20.46
N ILE A 174 -4.69 -0.25 19.70
CA ILE A 174 -4.84 -1.61 20.25
C ILE A 174 -3.68 -1.94 21.19
N ALA A 175 -2.43 -1.65 20.81
CA ALA A 175 -1.26 -1.89 21.65
C ALA A 175 -1.33 -1.10 22.96
N LEU A 176 -1.67 0.18 22.88
CA LEU A 176 -1.69 1.09 24.03
C LEU A 176 -2.73 0.72 25.10
N LYS A 177 -3.72 -0.10 24.80
CA LYS A 177 -4.64 -0.64 25.81
C LYS A 177 -3.93 -1.46 26.91
N ASN A 178 -2.77 -2.03 26.58
CA ASN A 178 -1.94 -2.78 27.54
C ASN A 178 -1.01 -1.88 28.37
N TYR A 179 -0.96 -0.59 28.08
CA TYR A 179 -0.07 0.38 28.72
C TYR A 179 -0.86 1.62 29.20
N PRO A 180 -1.70 1.47 30.23
CA PRO A 180 -2.61 2.54 30.67
C PRO A 180 -1.88 3.79 31.20
N ASP A 181 -0.60 3.68 31.52
CA ASP A 181 0.24 4.79 31.96
C ASP A 181 0.96 5.53 30.82
N ILE A 182 0.78 5.10 29.58
CA ILE A 182 1.16 5.85 28.39
C ILE A 182 -0.06 6.69 27.94
N LYS A 183 0.15 8.01 27.84
CA LYS A 183 -0.89 8.93 27.38
C LYS A 183 -0.51 9.53 26.03
N VAL A 184 -1.38 9.41 25.03
CA VAL A 184 -1.25 10.18 23.80
C VAL A 184 -1.66 11.60 24.12
N VAL A 185 -0.69 12.54 24.09
CA VAL A 185 -0.87 13.93 24.49
C VAL A 185 -0.90 14.91 23.33
N GLY A 186 -0.43 14.49 22.15
CA GLY A 186 -0.45 15.33 20.95
C GLY A 186 -0.46 14.50 19.68
N GLU A 187 -1.27 14.94 18.71
CA GLU A 187 -1.44 14.28 17.42
C GLU A 187 -1.55 15.32 16.31
N LEU A 188 -0.76 15.18 15.24
CA LEU A 188 -0.81 16.02 14.06
C LEU A 188 -0.72 15.16 12.78
N TRP A 189 -1.27 15.67 11.68
CA TRP A 189 -1.36 14.95 10.40
C TRP A 189 -0.45 15.58 9.35
N SER A 190 0.29 14.74 8.63
CA SER A 190 1.03 15.09 7.43
C SER A 190 0.11 15.09 6.22
N GLU A 191 0.35 15.99 5.27
CA GLU A 191 -0.39 16.06 4.00
C GLU A 191 0.23 15.15 2.92
N GLN A 192 1.56 14.97 2.94
CA GLN A 192 2.32 14.31 1.88
C GLN A 192 3.26 13.19 2.35
N TRP A 193 3.29 12.88 3.65
CA TRP A 193 4.19 11.89 4.26
C TRP A 193 5.68 12.25 4.15
N HIS A 194 6.01 13.53 4.02
CA HIS A 194 7.38 13.99 3.80
C HIS A 194 8.16 14.20 5.10
N GLN A 195 9.49 14.07 5.00
CA GLN A 195 10.38 14.22 6.15
C GLN A 195 10.39 15.65 6.75
N ASP A 196 10.30 16.66 5.90
CA ASP A 196 10.22 18.07 6.34
C ASP A 196 8.91 18.38 7.07
N GLU A 197 7.79 17.77 6.67
CA GLU A 197 6.54 17.81 7.44
C GLU A 197 6.74 17.14 8.80
N GLY A 198 7.34 15.95 8.83
CA GLY A 198 7.66 15.23 10.07
C GLY A 198 8.48 16.09 11.02
N PHE A 199 9.47 16.83 10.52
CA PHE A 199 10.27 17.77 11.32
C PHE A 199 9.41 18.89 11.92
N LYS A 200 8.61 19.58 11.10
CA LYS A 200 7.77 20.70 11.54
C LYS A 200 6.73 20.25 12.56
N LEU A 201 6.01 19.16 12.28
CA LEU A 201 4.98 18.63 13.14
C LEU A 201 5.55 18.14 14.47
N ALA A 202 6.72 17.49 14.45
CA ALA A 202 7.42 17.09 15.68
C ALA A 202 7.90 18.28 16.51
N ALA A 203 8.43 19.32 15.86
CA ALA A 203 8.88 20.53 16.56
C ALA A 203 7.71 21.22 17.28
N ASP A 204 6.56 21.36 16.62
CA ASP A 204 5.35 21.94 17.20
C ASP A 204 4.83 21.10 18.39
N LEU A 205 4.79 19.77 18.22
CA LEU A 205 4.35 18.84 19.26
C LEU A 205 5.31 18.85 20.47
N LEU A 206 6.62 18.84 20.26
CA LEU A 206 7.62 18.88 21.33
C LEU A 206 7.58 20.19 22.11
N GLN A 207 7.34 21.32 21.43
CA GLN A 207 7.14 22.60 22.08
C GLN A 207 5.89 22.62 22.97
N ALA A 208 4.80 22.02 22.51
CA ALA A 208 3.55 21.93 23.27
C ALA A 208 3.62 20.89 24.41
N HIS A 209 4.40 19.84 24.26
CA HIS A 209 4.50 18.70 25.17
C HIS A 209 5.96 18.36 25.50
N PRO A 210 6.67 19.24 26.24
CA PRO A 210 8.12 19.09 26.49
C PRO A 210 8.50 17.88 27.37
N LYS A 211 7.52 17.16 27.94
CA LYS A 211 7.73 15.92 28.71
C LYS A 211 7.52 14.66 27.90
N ALA A 212 7.10 14.80 26.64
CA ALA A 212 6.89 13.64 25.79
C ALA A 212 8.17 12.83 25.61
N ASN A 213 8.07 11.52 25.81
CA ASN A 213 9.20 10.60 25.74
C ASN A 213 9.03 9.50 24.70
N ILE A 214 7.94 9.53 23.94
CA ILE A 214 7.63 8.58 22.84
C ILE A 214 7.11 9.36 21.66
N ILE A 215 7.63 9.06 20.46
CA ILE A 215 7.10 9.57 19.19
C ILE A 215 6.84 8.40 18.26
N PHE A 216 5.63 8.31 17.71
CA PHE A 216 5.31 7.42 16.61
C PHE A 216 5.04 8.23 15.35
N GLY A 217 5.99 8.20 14.40
CA GLY A 217 5.78 8.67 13.04
C GLY A 217 5.21 7.52 12.20
N GLN A 218 4.03 7.71 11.63
CA GLN A 218 3.36 6.66 10.85
C GLN A 218 4.06 6.32 9.51
N ALA A 219 5.18 6.97 9.20
CA ALA A 219 6.10 6.62 8.14
C ALA A 219 7.53 6.87 8.59
N ASP A 220 8.49 6.19 8.00
CA ASP A 220 9.91 6.39 8.29
C ASP A 220 10.37 7.82 7.97
N ALA A 221 9.86 8.41 6.90
CA ALA A 221 10.14 9.81 6.57
C ALA A 221 9.69 10.75 7.69
N LEU A 222 8.51 10.51 8.28
CA LEU A 222 8.00 11.29 9.41
C LEU A 222 8.84 11.06 10.67
N ALA A 223 9.25 9.82 10.94
CA ALA A 223 10.09 9.47 12.07
C ALA A 223 11.50 10.08 11.96
N LEU A 224 12.09 10.10 10.76
CA LEU A 224 13.37 10.78 10.51
C LEU A 224 13.28 12.29 10.71
N GLY A 225 12.17 12.90 10.27
CA GLY A 225 11.89 14.29 10.54
C GLY A 225 11.76 14.57 12.05
N ALA A 226 11.03 13.71 12.76
CA ALA A 226 10.89 13.81 14.21
C ALA A 226 12.25 13.67 14.93
N ALA A 227 13.10 12.74 14.51
CA ALA A 227 14.43 12.57 15.06
C ALA A 227 15.30 13.82 14.88
N GLN A 228 15.18 14.52 13.75
CA GLN A 228 15.83 15.80 13.54
C GLN A 228 15.29 16.90 14.48
N ALA A 229 13.97 16.97 14.69
CA ALA A 229 13.35 17.90 15.61
C ALA A 229 13.81 17.64 17.06
N VAL A 230 13.85 16.38 17.49
CA VAL A 230 14.39 15.98 18.81
C VAL A 230 15.85 16.42 18.96
N LYS A 231 16.68 16.23 17.92
CA LYS A 231 18.08 16.67 17.94
C LYS A 231 18.21 18.20 18.11
N VAL A 232 17.31 18.97 17.50
CA VAL A 232 17.31 20.45 17.63
C VAL A 232 16.78 20.89 19.00
N ALA A 233 15.74 20.23 19.50
CA ALA A 233 15.13 20.55 20.79
C ALA A 233 16.01 20.22 21.99
N HIS A 234 16.98 19.31 21.83
CA HIS A 234 17.92 18.88 22.91
C HIS A 234 17.24 18.60 24.26
N PRO A 235 16.23 17.70 24.31
CA PRO A 235 15.57 17.37 25.56
C PRO A 235 16.57 16.80 26.60
N ASP A 236 16.30 17.02 27.89
CA ASP A 236 17.09 16.50 28.99
C ASP A 236 16.80 15.02 29.33
N HIS A 237 15.91 14.38 28.56
CA HIS A 237 15.50 13.01 28.74
C HIS A 237 15.50 12.26 27.41
N ARG A 238 15.48 10.91 27.48
CA ARG A 238 15.37 10.05 26.30
C ARG A 238 14.00 10.17 25.67
N ILE A 239 13.96 10.35 24.33
CA ILE A 239 12.77 10.19 23.52
C ILE A 239 12.95 8.95 22.65
N TRP A 240 11.99 8.02 22.71
CA TRP A 240 11.90 6.83 21.88
C TRP A 240 11.15 7.18 20.60
N ILE A 241 11.67 6.78 19.44
CA ILE A 241 11.09 7.15 18.14
C ILE A 241 10.83 5.89 17.33
N ALA A 242 9.59 5.73 16.87
CA ALA A 242 9.15 4.67 15.98
C ALA A 242 8.77 5.21 14.60
N GLY A 243 9.10 4.45 13.56
CA GLY A 243 8.71 4.66 12.17
C GLY A 243 7.86 3.51 11.63
N PHE A 244 7.62 3.55 10.34
CA PHE A 244 6.94 2.52 9.57
C PHE A 244 7.39 2.65 8.10
N ASP A 245 7.63 1.60 7.38
CA ASP A 245 7.91 1.37 5.96
C ASP A 245 9.16 0.51 5.73
N GLY A 246 10.24 0.74 6.46
CA GLY A 246 11.53 0.11 6.21
C GLY A 246 12.26 0.73 5.02
N ASP A 247 12.13 2.04 4.83
CA ASP A 247 12.83 2.75 3.76
C ASP A 247 14.35 2.61 3.88
N THR A 248 15.05 2.48 2.76
CA THR A 248 16.51 2.25 2.72
C THR A 248 17.30 3.29 3.54
N ALA A 249 16.91 4.57 3.47
CA ALA A 249 17.55 5.64 4.24
C ALA A 249 17.26 5.48 5.75
N ALA A 250 16.02 5.10 6.08
CA ALA A 250 15.59 4.89 7.45
C ALA A 250 16.24 3.67 8.09
N LEU A 251 16.39 2.56 7.36
CA LEU A 251 17.11 1.38 7.85
C LEU A 251 18.57 1.71 8.19
N LYS A 252 19.25 2.53 7.39
CA LYS A 252 20.60 3.01 7.70
C LYS A 252 20.61 3.88 8.96
N ALA A 253 19.70 4.83 9.06
CA ALA A 253 19.55 5.71 10.22
C ALA A 253 19.19 4.92 11.50
N LEU A 254 18.36 3.89 11.39
CA LEU A 254 18.03 2.98 12.49
C LEU A 254 19.27 2.20 12.94
N LYS A 255 20.10 1.71 12.03
CA LYS A 255 21.40 1.08 12.36
C LYS A 255 22.32 2.02 13.11
N GLU A 256 22.32 3.29 12.76
CA GLU A 256 23.09 4.36 13.41
C GLU A 256 22.47 4.81 14.76
N GLY A 257 21.25 4.37 15.07
CA GLY A 257 20.54 4.72 16.31
C GLY A 257 19.90 6.10 16.28
N VAL A 258 19.57 6.62 15.09
CA VAL A 258 18.87 7.90 14.92
C VAL A 258 17.42 7.80 15.38
N PHE A 259 16.80 6.65 15.20
CA PHE A 259 15.51 6.25 15.77
C PHE A 259 15.54 4.75 16.12
N ASP A 260 14.46 4.18 16.66
CA ASP A 260 14.58 2.95 17.47
C ASP A 260 13.97 1.72 16.81
N VAL A 261 12.88 1.87 16.05
CA VAL A 261 12.13 0.75 15.47
C VAL A 261 11.33 1.20 14.26
N THR A 262 11.19 0.31 13.29
CA THR A 262 10.27 0.46 12.17
C THR A 262 9.60 -0.88 11.84
N ALA A 263 8.49 -0.85 11.11
CA ALA A 263 7.91 -2.02 10.45
C ALA A 263 8.37 -2.04 8.99
N THR A 264 9.28 -2.97 8.64
CA THR A 264 9.75 -3.10 7.26
C THR A 264 8.71 -3.82 6.41
N GLN A 265 8.14 -3.12 5.44
CA GLN A 265 7.13 -3.61 4.51
C GLN A 265 7.76 -4.41 3.35
N GLN A 266 6.97 -5.26 2.71
CA GLN A 266 7.41 -6.08 1.58
C GLN A 266 7.12 -5.40 0.22
N THR A 267 7.69 -4.23 -0.01
CA THR A 267 7.39 -3.37 -1.17
C THR A 267 7.64 -4.04 -2.51
N GLN A 268 8.76 -4.75 -2.64
CA GLN A 268 9.07 -5.47 -3.88
C GLN A 268 8.13 -6.65 -4.14
N LYS A 269 7.72 -7.35 -3.07
CA LYS A 269 6.72 -8.41 -3.20
C LYS A 269 5.36 -7.84 -3.60
N MET A 270 4.93 -6.74 -2.98
CA MET A 270 3.67 -6.08 -3.34
C MET A 270 3.66 -5.63 -4.81
N GLY A 271 4.78 -5.10 -5.32
CA GLY A 271 4.91 -4.72 -6.73
C GLY A 271 4.77 -5.90 -7.68
N ARG A 272 5.50 -7.01 -7.43
CA ARG A 272 5.38 -8.24 -8.23
C ARG A 272 3.95 -8.79 -8.21
N MET A 273 3.36 -8.92 -7.01
CA MET A 273 1.97 -9.38 -6.87
C MET A 273 1.01 -8.48 -7.64
N GLY A 274 1.21 -7.16 -7.62
CA GLY A 274 0.35 -6.22 -8.33
C GLY A 274 0.29 -6.48 -9.83
N LEU A 275 1.43 -6.79 -10.46
CA LEU A 275 1.45 -7.14 -11.89
C LEU A 275 0.87 -8.54 -12.14
N ASP A 276 1.21 -9.52 -11.30
CA ASP A 276 0.69 -10.88 -11.43
C ASP A 276 -0.84 -10.90 -11.33
N ASP A 277 -1.38 -10.19 -10.37
CA ASP A 277 -2.81 -10.06 -10.15
C ASP A 277 -3.50 -9.31 -11.31
N ALA A 278 -2.87 -8.28 -11.86
CA ALA A 278 -3.38 -7.60 -13.06
C ALA A 278 -3.49 -8.57 -14.24
N ILE A 279 -2.49 -9.44 -14.45
CA ILE A 279 -2.51 -10.47 -15.49
C ILE A 279 -3.62 -11.50 -15.25
N VAL A 280 -3.81 -11.94 -14.01
CA VAL A 280 -4.85 -12.90 -13.61
C VAL A 280 -6.24 -12.31 -13.87
N LEU A 281 -6.47 -11.06 -13.47
CA LEU A 281 -7.76 -10.39 -13.69
C LEU A 281 -8.08 -10.16 -15.16
N VAL A 282 -7.07 -9.86 -16.00
CA VAL A 282 -7.24 -9.70 -17.46
C VAL A 282 -7.70 -11.01 -18.12
N LYS A 283 -7.27 -12.16 -17.61
CA LYS A 283 -7.72 -13.48 -18.07
C LYS A 283 -9.16 -13.80 -17.67
N GLY A 284 -9.76 -13.01 -16.79
CA GLY A 284 -11.11 -13.20 -16.25
C GLY A 284 -11.18 -14.06 -14.99
N ASP A 285 -10.05 -14.42 -14.42
CA ASP A 285 -9.98 -15.17 -13.16
C ASP A 285 -10.27 -14.24 -11.96
N LYS A 286 -10.69 -14.82 -10.84
CA LYS A 286 -11.02 -14.09 -9.61
C LYS A 286 -9.88 -14.18 -8.60
N LEU A 287 -9.70 -13.10 -7.86
CA LEU A 287 -8.75 -12.99 -6.76
C LEU A 287 -9.46 -12.72 -5.43
N PRO A 288 -8.81 -12.97 -4.28
CA PRO A 288 -9.30 -12.50 -2.99
C PRO A 288 -9.46 -10.97 -3.01
N ALA A 289 -10.48 -10.46 -2.33
CA ALA A 289 -10.71 -9.01 -2.25
C ALA A 289 -9.55 -8.28 -1.56
N GLU A 290 -8.90 -8.95 -0.60
CA GLU A 290 -7.73 -8.43 0.13
C GLU A 290 -6.60 -9.46 0.21
N GLN A 291 -5.37 -9.00 0.12
CA GLN A 291 -4.15 -9.78 0.16
C GLN A 291 -3.12 -9.09 1.08
N LEU A 292 -3.33 -9.21 2.38
CA LEU A 292 -2.49 -8.55 3.37
C LEU A 292 -1.15 -9.26 3.54
N GLN A 293 -0.06 -8.50 3.57
CA GLN A 293 1.30 -8.97 3.75
C GLN A 293 1.80 -8.60 5.14
N ALA A 294 2.47 -9.51 5.83
CA ALA A 294 3.12 -9.19 7.09
C ALA A 294 4.30 -8.22 6.84
N ALA A 295 4.44 -7.19 7.69
CA ALA A 295 5.70 -6.47 7.81
C ALA A 295 6.56 -7.10 8.91
N THR A 296 7.85 -6.80 8.89
CA THR A 296 8.78 -7.27 9.93
C THR A 296 9.11 -6.14 10.87
N LEU A 297 8.91 -6.36 12.17
CA LEU A 297 9.40 -5.45 13.19
C LEU A 297 10.94 -5.38 13.11
N THR A 298 11.47 -4.23 12.73
CA THR A 298 12.89 -4.03 12.48
C THR A 298 13.48 -3.08 13.51
N THR A 299 14.49 -3.56 14.19
CA THR A 299 15.28 -2.83 15.20
C THR A 299 16.76 -2.89 14.82
N LYS A 300 17.60 -2.25 15.62
CA LYS A 300 19.06 -2.33 15.41
C LYS A 300 19.59 -3.77 15.38
N ASP A 301 18.90 -4.71 16.03
CA ASP A 301 19.38 -6.10 16.15
C ASP A 301 19.22 -6.92 14.87
N ASN A 302 18.28 -6.55 13.98
CA ASN A 302 17.98 -7.31 12.75
C ASN A 302 18.04 -6.48 11.46
N VAL A 303 18.35 -5.19 11.54
CA VAL A 303 18.32 -4.25 10.40
C VAL A 303 19.28 -4.62 9.27
N ASP A 304 20.40 -5.25 9.57
CA ASP A 304 21.44 -5.56 8.57
C ASP A 304 20.94 -6.46 7.45
N GLY A 305 20.04 -7.39 7.77
CA GLY A 305 19.41 -8.26 6.78
C GLY A 305 18.59 -7.48 5.75
N PHE A 306 17.90 -6.45 6.17
CA PHE A 306 17.05 -5.61 5.30
C PHE A 306 17.85 -4.56 4.52
N ILE A 307 18.98 -4.07 5.06
CA ILE A 307 19.91 -3.21 4.31
C ILE A 307 20.55 -3.99 3.17
N ALA A 308 20.91 -5.26 3.41
CA ALA A 308 21.52 -6.11 2.40
C ALA A 308 20.54 -6.55 1.31
N LYS A 309 19.28 -6.82 1.69
CA LYS A 309 18.23 -7.25 0.78
C LYS A 309 16.87 -6.78 1.29
N HIS A 310 16.34 -5.73 0.67
CA HIS A 310 14.98 -5.26 0.95
C HIS A 310 13.94 -6.24 0.38
N PRO A 311 12.87 -6.62 1.13
CA PRO A 311 11.87 -7.61 0.70
C PRO A 311 10.83 -7.13 -0.31
#